data_e189bdd18a72a549d9aa2977ccb9fd95
#
_entry.id   e189bdd18a72a549d9aa2977ccb9fd95
#
_cell.length_a   1.000
_cell.length_b   1.000
_cell.length_c   1.000
_cell.angle_alpha   90.00
_cell.angle_beta   90.00
_cell.angle_gamma   90.00
#
_symmetry.space_group_name_H-M   'P 1'
#
loop_
_entity.id
_entity.type
_entity.pdbx_description
1 polymer ?
#
loop_
_entity_poly.entity_id
_entity_poly.type
_entity_poly.pdbx_seq_one_letter_code
_entity_poly.pdbx_strand_id
1 'polypeptide(L)'
;MKNQYFGDIGDYKKYSLLRTLTLGGQLRVLVCWMLTSNDERTDGKFIHYLNAPAQWRRYDAPVFDFLAQHVLIRNERRVESIETHGLIPNATFHSALLTDGQAARQQYFAELGQRTAQ
;
A
#
# COMPACT_ATOMS: atom_id res chain seq x y z
N MET A 1 -3.32 -4.47 7.70
CA MET A 1 -3.53 -4.36 6.24
C MET A 1 -3.73 -5.73 5.63
N LYS A 2 -4.63 -5.85 4.73
CA LYS A 2 -4.86 -7.08 3.98
C LYS A 2 -4.79 -6.76 2.49
N ASN A 3 -4.31 -7.71 1.68
CA ASN A 3 -4.29 -7.51 0.24
C ASN A 3 -5.68 -7.23 -0.34
N GLN A 4 -6.73 -7.80 0.26
CA GLN A 4 -8.10 -7.56 -0.18
C GLN A 4 -8.56 -6.10 0.00
N TYR A 5 -7.85 -5.29 0.78
CA TYR A 5 -8.13 -3.87 0.96
C TYR A 5 -7.41 -2.98 -0.06
N PHE A 6 -6.44 -3.55 -0.78
CA PHE A 6 -5.60 -2.78 -1.69
C PHE A 6 -6.42 -2.00 -2.69
N GLY A 7 -6.13 -0.70 -2.77
CA GLY A 7 -6.73 0.18 -3.77
C GLY A 7 -8.06 0.80 -3.36
N ASP A 8 -8.49 0.66 -2.10
CA ASP A 8 -9.66 1.40 -1.65
C ASP A 8 -9.36 2.91 -1.60
N ILE A 9 -10.38 3.72 -1.36
CA ILE A 9 -10.22 5.18 -1.39
C ILE A 9 -9.25 5.69 -0.31
N GLY A 10 -9.15 4.99 0.81
CA GLY A 10 -8.17 5.31 1.85
C GLY A 10 -6.74 5.12 1.35
N ASP A 11 -6.49 4.08 0.58
CA ASP A 11 -5.19 3.83 -0.02
C ASP A 11 -4.81 4.89 -1.04
N TYR A 12 -5.74 5.32 -1.85
CA TYR A 12 -5.50 6.40 -2.80
C TYR A 12 -4.98 7.65 -2.08
N LYS A 13 -5.64 8.02 -0.99
CA LYS A 13 -5.23 9.18 -0.19
C LYS A 13 -3.85 8.98 0.46
N LYS A 14 -3.61 7.82 1.05
CA LYS A 14 -2.33 7.51 1.72
C LYS A 14 -1.16 7.47 0.74
N TYR A 15 -1.33 6.77 -0.38
CA TYR A 15 -0.24 6.64 -1.36
C TYR A 15 0.07 7.97 -2.03
N SER A 16 -0.96 8.77 -2.28
CA SER A 16 -0.77 10.12 -2.83
C SER A 16 0.01 11.01 -1.86
N LEU A 17 -0.30 10.95 -0.58
CA LEU A 17 0.42 11.71 0.45
C LEU A 17 1.87 11.25 0.55
N LEU A 18 2.11 9.94 0.65
CA LEU A 18 3.46 9.40 0.75
C LEU A 18 4.30 9.75 -0.48
N ARG A 19 3.70 9.65 -1.66
CA ARG A 19 4.38 10.00 -2.91
C ARG A 19 4.76 11.49 -2.92
N THR A 20 3.85 12.35 -2.52
CA THR A 20 4.12 13.79 -2.44
C THR A 20 5.26 14.10 -1.48
N LEU A 21 5.28 13.47 -0.31
CA LEU A 21 6.31 13.70 0.69
C LEU A 21 7.68 13.20 0.27
N THR A 22 7.76 12.15 -0.54
CA THR A 22 9.02 11.50 -0.90
C THR A 22 9.54 11.88 -2.29
N LEU A 23 8.73 12.53 -3.11
CA LEU A 23 9.03 12.78 -4.52
C LEU A 23 10.31 13.63 -4.72
N GLY A 24 10.58 14.56 -3.81
CA GLY A 24 11.77 15.41 -3.89
C GLY A 24 13.07 14.76 -3.45
N GLY A 25 13.04 13.52 -2.97
CA GLY A 25 14.23 12.80 -2.52
C GLY A 25 14.78 13.22 -1.16
N GLN A 26 14.18 14.20 -0.50
CA GLN A 26 14.62 14.66 0.82
C GLN A 26 14.14 13.78 1.96
N LEU A 27 13.00 13.13 1.77
CA LEU A 27 12.42 12.21 2.75
C LEU A 27 12.49 10.79 2.23
N ARG A 28 12.87 9.88 3.11
CA ARG A 28 12.78 8.44 2.89
C ARG A 28 11.73 7.88 3.83
N VAL A 29 10.98 6.89 3.35
CA VAL A 29 9.97 6.23 4.18
C VAL A 29 10.22 4.74 4.22
N LEU A 30 9.97 4.16 5.38
CA LEU A 30 9.83 2.73 5.53
C LEU A 30 8.34 2.43 5.73
N VAL A 31 7.75 1.74 4.78
CA VAL A 31 6.35 1.36 4.86
C VAL A 31 6.24 0.01 5.55
N CYS A 32 5.64 0.01 6.72
CA CYS A 32 5.35 -1.21 7.45
C CYS A 32 3.88 -1.54 7.22
N TRP A 33 3.62 -2.53 6.37
CA TRP A 33 2.26 -2.88 5.99
C TRP A 33 1.46 -3.47 7.15
N MET A 34 2.12 -4.15 8.09
CA MET A 34 1.47 -5.00 9.09
C MET A 34 0.47 -5.95 8.42
N LEU A 35 0.97 -6.64 7.40
CA LEU A 35 0.15 -7.43 6.49
C LEU A 35 -0.37 -8.68 7.19
N THR A 36 -1.68 -8.88 7.10
CA THR A 36 -2.34 -10.08 7.61
C THR A 36 -3.06 -10.80 6.46
N SER A 37 -3.39 -12.08 6.68
CA SER A 37 -4.05 -12.88 5.66
C SER A 37 -5.42 -12.32 5.30
N ASN A 38 -5.84 -12.51 4.06
CA ASN A 38 -7.20 -12.21 3.63
C ASN A 38 -8.21 -13.02 4.42
N ASP A 39 -9.40 -12.47 4.58
CA ASP A 39 -10.50 -13.12 5.27
C ASP A 39 -11.81 -12.97 4.48
N GLU A 40 -12.92 -13.40 5.07
CA GLU A 40 -14.23 -13.36 4.41
C GLU A 40 -14.96 -12.02 4.56
N ARG A 41 -14.35 -11.05 5.24
CA ARG A 41 -14.96 -9.74 5.43
C ARG A 41 -15.11 -9.01 4.10
N THR A 42 -16.11 -8.14 4.06
CA THR A 42 -16.41 -7.35 2.88
C THR A 42 -15.80 -5.95 2.92
N ASP A 43 -15.02 -5.63 3.95
CA ASP A 43 -14.31 -4.36 4.10
C ASP A 43 -13.35 -4.11 2.93
N GLY A 44 -12.99 -2.85 2.72
CA GLY A 44 -11.98 -2.50 1.71
C GLY A 44 -12.49 -2.56 0.28
N LYS A 45 -13.80 -2.50 0.08
CA LYS A 45 -14.42 -2.51 -1.25
C LYS A 45 -14.80 -1.12 -1.78
N PHE A 46 -14.32 -0.06 -1.13
CA PHE A 46 -14.59 1.31 -1.57
C PHE A 46 -13.70 1.69 -2.75
N ILE A 47 -13.94 1.04 -3.89
CA ILE A 47 -13.16 1.22 -5.12
C ILE A 47 -13.97 1.93 -6.23
N HIS A 48 -15.20 2.34 -5.94
CA HIS A 48 -16.06 2.99 -6.94
C HIS A 48 -15.49 4.31 -7.45
N TYR A 49 -14.68 5.00 -6.65
CA TYR A 49 -14.01 6.23 -7.07
C TYR A 49 -13.14 6.03 -8.32
N LEU A 50 -12.62 4.83 -8.52
CA LEU A 50 -11.81 4.51 -9.70
C LEU A 50 -12.63 4.51 -11.00
N ASN A 51 -13.94 4.41 -10.90
CA ASN A 51 -14.85 4.52 -12.03
C ASN A 51 -15.26 5.96 -12.34
N ALA A 52 -14.76 6.94 -11.58
CA ALA A 52 -15.12 8.34 -11.73
C ALA A 52 -13.86 9.22 -11.89
N PRO A 53 -13.05 9.02 -12.96
CA PRO A 53 -11.80 9.77 -13.12
C PRO A 53 -12.00 11.28 -13.24
N ALA A 54 -13.12 11.74 -13.79
CA ALA A 54 -13.39 13.16 -13.90
C ALA A 54 -13.48 13.85 -12.54
N GLN A 55 -13.85 13.11 -11.50
CA GLN A 55 -13.97 13.65 -10.15
C GLN A 55 -12.68 13.45 -9.32
N TRP A 56 -12.02 12.31 -9.48
CA TRP A 56 -10.99 11.87 -8.53
C TRP A 56 -9.56 11.88 -9.07
N ARG A 57 -9.36 11.68 -10.38
CA ARG A 57 -8.04 11.56 -10.97
C ARG A 57 -7.16 12.80 -10.75
N ARG A 58 -7.75 13.96 -10.69
CA ARG A 58 -7.05 15.25 -10.60
C ARG A 58 -6.22 15.42 -9.32
N TYR A 59 -6.54 14.69 -8.26
CA TYR A 59 -5.82 14.83 -7.00
C TYR A 59 -4.42 14.23 -7.05
N ASP A 60 -4.26 13.09 -7.73
CA ASP A 60 -2.97 12.49 -8.03
C ASP A 60 -3.12 11.53 -9.20
N ALA A 61 -2.90 12.02 -10.40
CA ALA A 61 -3.13 11.23 -11.61
C ALA A 61 -2.26 9.98 -11.69
N PRO A 62 -0.94 10.02 -11.39
CA PRO A 62 -0.12 8.80 -11.44
C PRO A 62 -0.60 7.71 -10.48
N VAL A 63 -0.96 8.07 -9.25
CA VAL A 63 -1.48 7.10 -8.27
C VAL A 63 -2.85 6.58 -8.69
N PHE A 64 -3.73 7.47 -9.13
CA PHE A 64 -5.05 7.07 -9.61
C PHE A 64 -4.94 6.07 -10.76
N ASP A 65 -4.15 6.38 -11.76
CA ASP A 65 -4.00 5.53 -12.95
C ASP A 65 -3.40 4.16 -12.58
N PHE A 66 -2.42 4.16 -11.68
CA PHE A 66 -1.83 2.92 -11.18
C PHE A 66 -2.87 2.03 -10.52
N LEU A 67 -3.67 2.60 -9.60
CA LEU A 67 -4.69 1.83 -8.89
C LEU A 67 -5.80 1.37 -9.83
N ALA A 68 -6.23 2.20 -10.77
CA ALA A 68 -7.24 1.81 -11.76
C ALA A 68 -6.75 0.64 -12.61
N GLN A 69 -5.50 0.69 -13.05
CA GLN A 69 -4.91 -0.37 -13.85
C GLN A 69 -4.85 -1.69 -13.10
N HIS A 70 -4.40 -1.67 -11.86
CA HIS A 70 -4.22 -2.90 -11.08
C HIS A 70 -5.55 -3.44 -10.55
N VAL A 71 -6.40 -2.58 -10.01
CA VAL A 71 -7.64 -3.01 -9.35
C VAL A 71 -8.75 -3.31 -10.36
N LEU A 72 -9.01 -2.38 -11.29
CA LEU A 72 -10.12 -2.54 -12.23
C LEU A 72 -9.79 -3.40 -13.44
N ILE A 73 -8.62 -3.20 -14.04
CA ILE A 73 -8.30 -3.84 -15.31
C ILE A 73 -7.69 -5.21 -15.07
N ARG A 74 -6.67 -5.31 -14.21
CA ARG A 74 -6.01 -6.57 -13.93
C ARG A 74 -6.68 -7.40 -12.84
N ASN A 75 -7.57 -6.81 -12.08
CA ASN A 75 -8.19 -7.44 -10.92
C ASN A 75 -7.16 -8.01 -9.94
N GLU A 76 -6.07 -7.28 -9.74
CA GLU A 76 -4.99 -7.62 -8.83
C GLU A 76 -5.00 -6.68 -7.63
N ARG A 77 -5.21 -7.22 -6.44
CA ARG A 77 -5.22 -6.44 -5.20
C ARG A 77 -4.14 -6.98 -4.28
N ARG A 78 -2.93 -6.43 -4.41
CA ARG A 78 -1.75 -6.84 -3.63
C ARG A 78 -0.88 -5.63 -3.36
N VAL A 79 -0.47 -5.46 -2.10
CA VAL A 79 0.44 -4.37 -1.71
C VAL A 79 1.80 -4.50 -2.39
N GLU A 80 2.21 -5.71 -2.74
CA GLU A 80 3.45 -5.98 -3.47
C GLU A 80 3.54 -5.19 -4.79
N SER A 81 2.42 -4.88 -5.41
CA SER A 81 2.41 -4.08 -6.65
C SER A 81 2.99 -2.68 -6.45
N ILE A 82 2.78 -2.08 -5.28
CA ILE A 82 3.38 -0.80 -4.91
C ILE A 82 4.91 -0.90 -4.86
N GLU A 83 5.41 -1.97 -4.25
CA GLU A 83 6.85 -2.20 -4.09
C GLU A 83 7.52 -2.44 -5.43
N THR A 84 6.95 -3.34 -6.22
CA THR A 84 7.52 -3.78 -7.50
C THR A 84 7.58 -2.65 -8.52
N HIS A 85 6.56 -1.79 -8.55
CA HIS A 85 6.47 -0.73 -9.56
C HIS A 85 7.03 0.61 -9.08
N GLY A 86 7.50 0.70 -7.84
CA GLY A 86 8.11 1.92 -7.33
C GLY A 86 7.18 3.12 -7.30
N LEU A 87 5.91 2.91 -7.00
CA LEU A 87 4.92 3.99 -6.98
C LEU A 87 5.28 5.10 -5.99
N ILE A 88 5.86 4.73 -4.86
CA ILE A 88 6.29 5.66 -3.81
C ILE A 88 7.81 5.80 -3.89
N PRO A 89 8.33 6.96 -4.35
CA PRO A 89 9.78 7.15 -4.47
C PRO A 89 10.46 7.12 -3.09
N ASN A 90 11.71 6.65 -3.06
CA ASN A 90 12.54 6.64 -1.85
C ASN A 90 11.88 5.88 -0.69
N ALA A 91 11.13 4.83 -1.01
CA ALA A 91 10.47 3.98 -0.04
C ALA A 91 11.14 2.62 0.03
N THR A 92 11.22 2.10 1.25
CA THR A 92 11.50 0.69 1.52
C THR A 92 10.29 0.08 2.21
N PHE A 93 10.21 -1.25 2.24
CA PHE A 93 9.00 -1.91 2.67
C PHE A 93 9.31 -3.07 3.60
N HIS A 94 8.51 -3.22 4.64
CA HIS A 94 8.49 -4.41 5.47
C HIS A 94 7.23 -5.19 5.14
N SER A 95 7.39 -6.26 4.37
CA SER A 95 6.30 -6.98 3.70
C SER A 95 5.98 -8.33 4.36
N ALA A 96 6.65 -8.65 5.48
CA ALA A 96 6.41 -9.90 6.17
C ALA A 96 4.95 -9.99 6.66
N LEU A 97 4.40 -11.21 6.61
CA LEU A 97 3.05 -11.46 7.11
C LEU A 97 3.07 -11.44 8.65
N LEU A 98 2.18 -10.67 9.24
CA LEU A 98 2.00 -10.61 10.68
C LEU A 98 0.95 -11.63 11.09
N THR A 99 1.36 -12.64 11.86
CA THR A 99 0.48 -13.70 12.33
C THR A 99 0.28 -13.62 13.84
N ASP A 100 -0.69 -14.39 14.36
CA ASP A 100 -1.11 -14.25 15.77
C ASP A 100 -0.16 -14.88 16.78
N GLY A 101 0.73 -15.77 16.40
CA GLY A 101 1.65 -16.42 17.31
C GLY A 101 2.61 -15.45 17.98
N GLN A 102 2.86 -15.61 19.28
CA GLN A 102 3.76 -14.73 20.03
C GLN A 102 5.17 -14.71 19.41
N ALA A 103 5.72 -15.87 19.10
CA ALA A 103 7.04 -15.97 18.49
C ALA A 103 7.10 -15.31 17.11
N ALA A 104 6.05 -15.51 16.30
CA ALA A 104 5.96 -14.91 14.98
C ALA A 104 5.86 -13.38 15.05
N ARG A 105 5.11 -12.86 16.02
CA ARG A 105 5.00 -11.41 16.23
C ARG A 105 6.31 -10.82 16.70
N GLN A 106 7.02 -11.48 17.61
CA GLN A 106 8.33 -11.04 18.06
C GLN A 106 9.33 -10.98 16.90
N GLN A 107 9.33 -12.00 16.05
CA GLN A 107 10.20 -12.04 14.87
C GLN A 107 9.85 -10.92 13.89
N TYR A 108 8.57 -10.67 13.65
CA TYR A 108 8.12 -9.59 12.77
C TYR A 108 8.69 -8.24 13.21
N PHE A 109 8.55 -7.91 14.49
CA PHE A 109 9.03 -6.62 15.00
C PHE A 109 10.53 -6.56 15.13
N ALA A 110 11.22 -7.69 15.35
CA ALA A 110 12.68 -7.74 15.33
C ALA A 110 13.23 -7.44 13.92
N GLU A 111 12.63 -8.02 12.89
CA GLU A 111 13.00 -7.76 11.50
C GLU A 111 12.72 -6.31 11.12
N LEU A 112 11.59 -5.75 11.57
CA LEU A 112 11.27 -4.34 11.35
C LEU A 112 12.32 -3.43 11.98
N GLY A 113 12.76 -3.74 13.20
CA GLY A 113 13.82 -3.00 13.88
C GLY A 113 15.14 -3.02 13.11
N GLN A 114 15.51 -4.13 12.50
CA GLN A 114 16.68 -4.24 11.65
C GLN A 114 16.58 -3.35 10.41
N ARG A 115 15.40 -3.26 9.81
CA ARG A 115 15.18 -2.40 8.64
C ARG A 115 15.28 -0.92 9.00
N THR A 116 14.80 -0.52 10.17
CA THR A 116 14.88 0.87 10.61
C THR A 116 16.31 1.32 10.94
N ALA A 117 17.19 0.37 11.24
CA ALA A 117 18.59 0.65 11.53
C ALA A 117 19.46 0.85 10.28
N GLN A 118 18.91 0.58 9.12
CA GLN A 118 19.59 0.78 7.83
C GLN A 118 19.32 2.22 7.30
#